data_ef8d8868a7ef5fac6a8f0753b1015b00
#
_entry.id   ef8d8868a7ef5fac6a8f0753b1015b00
#
_cell.length_a   1.000
_cell.length_b   1.000
_cell.length_c   1.000
_cell.angle_alpha   90.00
_cell.angle_beta   90.00
_cell.angle_gamma   90.00
#
_symmetry.space_group_name_H-M   'P 1'
#
loop_
_entity.id
_entity.type
_entity.pdbx_description
1 polymer ?
#
loop_
_entity_poly.entity_id
_entity_poly.type
_entity_poly.pdbx_seq_one_letter_code
_entity_poly.pdbx_strand_id
1 'polypeptide(L)'
;VNLEKSSIFFGKGQPEEDKQELKDTLGVQSEALSEKYLGLPTLVGKSKDGTFKYVTESAKGKVNGVKGQGLSKAAREVLIKSGLQAVPTFTMSCFQLTKKICRNLTSISSKFWWAATHGEHKVHWISWQKMCASKREGGMGFRDPEAFNQALLAKQAWQLLDNPESLCARVLKERYFQETGFLDATCPKNTSYTWCSIMFGRELLKVGLVWCIGDGSTVDVWADVWITIAKSTKPPGTLDRTNVSKVWSIC
;
A
#
# COMPACT_ATOMS: atom_id res chain seq x y z
N VAL A 1 25.72 -18.82 -12.94
CA VAL A 1 25.08 -18.55 -11.64
C VAL A 1 26.08 -17.72 -10.82
N ASN A 2 25.65 -16.62 -10.21
CA ASN A 2 26.50 -15.84 -9.32
C ASN A 2 26.29 -16.35 -7.88
N LEU A 3 27.25 -17.17 -7.40
CA LEU A 3 27.17 -17.83 -6.09
C LEU A 3 27.21 -16.83 -4.91
N GLU A 4 27.91 -15.69 -5.06
CA GLU A 4 27.95 -14.62 -4.04
C GLU A 4 26.58 -13.94 -3.83
N LYS A 5 25.71 -13.97 -4.85
CA LYS A 5 24.35 -13.41 -4.81
C LYS A 5 23.29 -14.48 -4.68
N SER A 6 23.67 -15.73 -4.53
CA SER A 6 22.77 -16.85 -4.32
C SER A 6 22.63 -17.17 -2.83
N SER A 7 21.44 -17.57 -2.43
CA SER A 7 21.14 -17.99 -1.06
C SER A 7 20.29 -19.24 -1.08
N ILE A 8 20.43 -20.08 -0.04
CA ILE A 8 19.69 -21.32 0.12
C ILE A 8 18.60 -21.12 1.18
N PHE A 9 17.40 -21.54 0.88
CA PHE A 9 16.30 -21.59 1.85
C PHE A 9 16.08 -23.03 2.31
N PHE A 10 16.17 -23.26 3.60
CA PHE A 10 15.92 -24.56 4.22
C PHE A 10 14.52 -24.62 4.83
N GLY A 11 13.89 -25.78 4.73
CA GLY A 11 12.64 -26.07 5.44
C GLY A 11 12.82 -26.13 6.95
N LYS A 12 11.75 -25.90 7.70
CA LYS A 12 11.79 -26.05 9.16
C LYS A 12 11.98 -27.51 9.52
N GLY A 13 12.98 -27.79 10.38
CA GLY A 13 13.25 -29.13 10.92
C GLY A 13 14.35 -29.91 10.19
N GLN A 14 15.06 -29.30 9.24
CA GLN A 14 16.19 -29.94 8.61
C GLN A 14 17.42 -29.93 9.55
N PRO A 15 18.11 -31.08 9.76
CA PRO A 15 19.32 -31.15 10.59
C PRO A 15 20.40 -30.19 10.12
N GLU A 16 21.21 -29.66 11.03
CA GLU A 16 22.29 -28.72 10.70
C GLU A 16 23.40 -29.37 9.86
N GLU A 17 23.62 -30.69 10.07
CA GLU A 17 24.60 -31.46 9.29
C GLU A 17 24.25 -31.51 7.82
N ASP A 18 22.96 -31.82 7.48
CA ASP A 18 22.46 -31.83 6.11
C ASP A 18 22.51 -30.44 5.47
N LYS A 19 22.25 -29.39 6.24
CA LYS A 19 22.33 -28.00 5.75
C LYS A 19 23.76 -27.63 5.36
N GLN A 20 24.74 -28.03 6.15
CA GLN A 20 26.14 -27.75 5.89
C GLN A 20 26.63 -28.50 4.64
N GLU A 21 26.28 -29.79 4.52
CA GLU A 21 26.61 -30.61 3.35
C GLU A 21 26.05 -30.01 2.06
N LEU A 22 24.80 -29.54 2.09
CA LEU A 22 24.15 -28.88 0.95
C LEU A 22 24.82 -27.54 0.61
N LYS A 23 25.20 -26.73 1.60
CA LYS A 23 25.94 -25.48 1.39
C LYS A 23 27.27 -25.71 0.70
N ASP A 24 28.01 -26.71 1.16
CA ASP A 24 29.34 -27.04 0.64
C ASP A 24 29.23 -27.62 -0.78
N THR A 25 28.23 -28.47 -1.03
CA THR A 25 27.96 -29.08 -2.34
C THR A 25 27.56 -28.01 -3.39
N LEU A 26 26.75 -27.04 -2.99
CA LEU A 26 26.26 -25.97 -3.87
C LEU A 26 27.21 -24.78 -3.97
N GLY A 27 28.20 -24.69 -3.09
CA GLY A 27 29.12 -23.55 -2.98
C GLY A 27 28.45 -22.26 -2.54
N VAL A 28 27.28 -22.32 -1.85
CA VAL A 28 26.49 -21.17 -1.42
C VAL A 28 26.42 -21.17 0.09
N GLN A 29 27.09 -20.23 0.76
CA GLN A 29 27.16 -20.16 2.22
C GLN A 29 26.03 -19.34 2.87
N SER A 30 25.32 -18.50 2.10
CA SER A 30 24.29 -17.63 2.64
C SER A 30 22.91 -18.33 2.75
N GLU A 31 22.27 -18.20 3.92
CA GLU A 31 20.91 -18.68 4.16
C GLU A 31 19.87 -17.57 3.93
N ALA A 32 18.80 -17.88 3.19
CA ALA A 32 17.75 -16.93 2.79
C ALA A 32 16.71 -16.60 3.89
N LEU A 33 16.96 -16.91 5.17
CA LEU A 33 15.96 -16.79 6.25
C LEU A 33 15.51 -15.36 6.57
N SER A 34 16.26 -14.34 6.18
CA SER A 34 15.93 -12.94 6.46
C SER A 34 16.23 -11.98 5.31
N GLU A 35 16.46 -12.49 4.11
CA GLU A 35 16.86 -11.66 2.99
C GLU A 35 15.74 -10.77 2.48
N LYS A 36 16.12 -9.55 2.16
CA LYS A 36 15.27 -8.60 1.46
C LYS A 36 15.40 -8.84 -0.04
N TYR A 37 14.30 -9.11 -0.70
CA TYR A 37 14.25 -9.12 -2.15
C TYR A 37 13.88 -7.70 -2.65
N LEU A 38 14.75 -7.08 -3.41
CA LEU A 38 14.61 -5.69 -3.87
C LEU A 38 14.31 -4.69 -2.73
N GLY A 39 14.91 -4.91 -1.55
CA GLY A 39 14.70 -4.07 -0.37
C GLY A 39 13.44 -4.36 0.45
N LEU A 40 12.61 -5.31 0.01
CA LEU A 40 11.40 -5.77 0.72
C LEU A 40 11.64 -7.09 1.46
N PRO A 41 11.01 -7.31 2.62
CA PRO A 41 11.08 -8.58 3.31
C PRO A 41 10.42 -9.68 2.48
N THR A 42 11.10 -10.80 2.28
CA THR A 42 10.55 -11.97 1.60
C THR A 42 9.48 -12.67 2.41
N LEU A 43 9.60 -12.62 3.74
CA LEU A 43 8.64 -13.20 4.68
C LEU A 43 8.15 -12.14 5.66
N VAL A 44 6.84 -12.04 5.78
CA VAL A 44 6.20 -11.20 6.81
C VAL A 44 5.84 -12.10 8.00
N GLY A 45 6.65 -12.00 9.06
CA GLY A 45 6.47 -12.79 10.27
C GLY A 45 5.24 -12.40 11.10
N LYS A 46 5.05 -13.09 12.24
CA LYS A 46 3.97 -12.80 13.19
C LYS A 46 4.04 -11.35 13.70
N SER A 47 5.24 -10.83 13.97
CA SER A 47 5.46 -9.42 14.35
C SER A 47 5.61 -8.54 13.11
N LYS A 48 4.49 -8.03 12.60
CA LYS A 48 4.48 -7.10 11.46
C LYS A 48 5.23 -5.81 11.77
N ASP A 49 5.12 -5.31 13.00
CA ASP A 49 5.87 -4.13 13.46
C ASP A 49 7.38 -4.34 13.38
N GLY A 50 7.86 -5.53 13.78
CA GLY A 50 9.27 -5.91 13.69
C GLY A 50 9.72 -5.99 12.23
N THR A 51 8.93 -6.65 11.38
CA THR A 51 9.24 -6.80 9.95
C THR A 51 9.41 -5.46 9.24
N PHE A 52 8.56 -4.46 9.52
CA PHE A 52 8.58 -3.16 8.86
C PHE A 52 9.31 -2.06 9.65
N LYS A 53 9.99 -2.39 10.73
CA LYS A 53 10.73 -1.44 11.57
C LYS A 53 11.76 -0.63 10.76
N TYR A 54 12.41 -1.26 9.79
CA TYR A 54 13.42 -0.63 8.93
C TYR A 54 12.89 0.62 8.19
N VAL A 55 11.58 0.70 7.90
CA VAL A 55 10.97 1.86 7.26
C VAL A 55 11.06 3.09 8.16
N THR A 56 10.76 2.91 9.46
CA THR A 56 10.86 4.00 10.44
C THR A 56 12.31 4.35 10.76
N GLU A 57 13.22 3.38 10.73
CA GLU A 57 14.66 3.60 10.91
C GLU A 57 15.26 4.38 9.74
N SER A 58 14.89 4.05 8.50
CA SER A 58 15.28 4.81 7.31
C SER A 58 14.78 6.25 7.34
N ALA A 59 13.52 6.46 7.76
CA ALA A 59 12.97 7.80 7.92
C ALA A 59 13.73 8.61 9.00
N LYS A 60 14.06 8.00 10.14
CA LYS A 60 14.88 8.63 11.19
C LYS A 60 16.28 8.95 10.69
N GLY A 61 16.92 8.04 9.94
CA GLY A 61 18.24 8.26 9.33
C GLY A 61 18.27 9.49 8.45
N LYS A 62 17.23 9.68 7.59
CA LYS A 62 17.11 10.89 6.75
C LYS A 62 16.97 12.18 7.57
N VAL A 63 16.19 12.17 8.64
CA VAL A 63 16.06 13.34 9.54
C VAL A 63 17.38 13.64 10.23
N ASN A 64 18.08 12.61 10.72
CA ASN A 64 19.35 12.78 11.42
C ASN A 64 20.45 13.35 10.49
N GLY A 65 20.46 12.98 9.21
CA GLY A 65 21.40 13.51 8.22
C GLY A 65 21.27 15.01 7.95
N VAL A 66 20.17 15.64 8.33
CA VAL A 66 19.93 17.09 8.16
C VAL A 66 19.76 17.84 9.49
N LYS A 67 19.98 17.15 10.61
CA LYS A 67 19.97 17.80 11.95
C LYS A 67 21.12 18.80 12.05
N GLY A 68 20.82 19.93 12.71
CA GLY A 68 21.82 21.02 12.91
C GLY A 68 21.88 21.99 11.73
N GLN A 69 21.29 21.69 10.59
CA GLN A 69 21.17 22.66 9.50
C GLN A 69 20.00 23.62 9.81
N GLY A 70 20.24 24.91 9.77
CA GLY A 70 19.25 25.97 9.99
C GLY A 70 18.20 26.04 8.87
N LEU A 71 17.45 24.94 8.66
CA LEU A 71 16.51 24.81 7.55
C LEU A 71 15.30 25.75 7.70
N SER A 72 15.01 26.49 6.63
CA SER A 72 13.79 27.28 6.51
C SER A 72 12.53 26.38 6.50
N LYS A 73 11.34 26.95 6.75
CA LYS A 73 10.08 26.20 6.64
C LYS A 73 9.84 25.65 5.25
N ALA A 74 10.17 26.40 4.20
CA ALA A 74 10.09 25.94 2.81
C ALA A 74 10.99 24.73 2.57
N ALA A 75 12.25 24.76 3.01
CA ALA A 75 13.16 23.63 2.89
C ALA A 75 12.65 22.37 3.62
N ARG A 76 12.06 22.54 4.82
CA ARG A 76 11.44 21.45 5.56
C ARG A 76 10.23 20.86 4.84
N GLU A 77 9.37 21.70 4.22
CA GLU A 77 8.25 21.22 3.40
C GLU A 77 8.75 20.33 2.27
N VAL A 78 9.75 20.78 1.53
CA VAL A 78 10.34 20.01 0.44
C VAL A 78 10.91 18.69 0.93
N LEU A 79 11.71 18.70 2.01
CA LEU A 79 12.30 17.47 2.56
C LEU A 79 11.28 16.48 3.11
N ILE A 80 10.18 16.95 3.69
CA ILE A 80 9.10 16.07 4.09
C ILE A 80 8.46 15.42 2.85
N LYS A 81 8.10 16.21 1.85
CA LYS A 81 7.39 15.72 0.65
C LYS A 81 8.26 14.83 -0.23
N SER A 82 9.47 15.25 -0.55
CA SER A 82 10.37 14.53 -1.43
C SER A 82 11.20 13.44 -0.72
N GLY A 83 11.48 13.63 0.56
CA GLY A 83 12.34 12.75 1.34
C GLY A 83 11.58 11.80 2.24
N LEU A 84 10.93 12.31 3.31
CA LEU A 84 10.35 11.46 4.34
C LEU A 84 9.14 10.67 3.85
N GLN A 85 8.27 11.30 3.04
CA GLN A 85 7.08 10.64 2.48
C GLN A 85 7.42 9.67 1.33
N ALA A 86 8.60 9.80 0.72
CA ALA A 86 9.06 8.87 -0.30
C ALA A 86 9.63 7.57 0.29
N VAL A 87 10.22 7.60 1.51
CA VAL A 87 10.83 6.42 2.14
C VAL A 87 9.90 5.20 2.19
N PRO A 88 8.66 5.29 2.67
CA PRO A 88 7.78 4.14 2.80
C PRO A 88 7.10 3.73 1.49
N THR A 89 7.14 4.56 0.43
CA THR A 89 6.29 4.41 -0.76
C THR A 89 6.39 3.02 -1.39
N PHE A 90 7.60 2.50 -1.57
CA PHE A 90 7.80 1.19 -2.19
C PHE A 90 7.24 0.05 -1.31
N THR A 91 7.52 0.10 -0.01
CA THR A 91 6.95 -0.87 0.93
C THR A 91 5.42 -0.77 1.00
N MET A 92 4.87 0.45 1.00
CA MET A 92 3.44 0.72 1.00
C MET A 92 2.72 0.25 -0.25
N SER A 93 3.40 0.20 -1.40
CA SER A 93 2.81 -0.31 -2.65
C SER A 93 2.67 -1.83 -2.66
N CYS A 94 3.38 -2.55 -1.79
CA CYS A 94 3.36 -4.01 -1.73
C CYS A 94 2.67 -4.54 -0.46
N PHE A 95 2.73 -3.79 0.64
CA PHE A 95 2.26 -4.24 1.95
C PHE A 95 1.44 -3.18 2.68
N GLN A 96 0.41 -3.64 3.38
CA GLN A 96 -0.29 -2.84 4.37
C GLN A 96 0.61 -2.62 5.58
N LEU A 97 1.03 -1.40 5.84
CA LEU A 97 1.78 -1.06 7.05
C LEU A 97 0.85 -1.04 8.27
N THR A 98 1.39 -1.39 9.42
CA THR A 98 0.62 -1.34 10.68
C THR A 98 0.33 0.12 11.07
N LYS A 99 -0.77 0.34 11.76
CA LYS A 99 -1.12 1.68 12.31
C LYS A 99 0.00 2.25 13.18
N LYS A 100 0.75 1.39 13.89
CA LYS A 100 1.89 1.81 14.71
C LYS A 100 3.02 2.39 13.85
N ILE A 101 3.37 1.74 12.75
CA ILE A 101 4.39 2.25 11.81
C ILE A 101 3.92 3.57 11.19
N CYS A 102 2.67 3.66 10.74
CA CYS A 102 2.10 4.90 10.19
C CYS A 102 2.14 6.05 11.19
N ARG A 103 1.74 5.81 12.44
CA ARG A 103 1.85 6.81 13.53
C ARG A 103 3.29 7.24 13.79
N ASN A 104 4.25 6.30 13.76
CA ASN A 104 5.66 6.62 13.91
C ASN A 104 6.17 7.53 12.78
N LEU A 105 5.80 7.24 11.52
CA LEU A 105 6.14 8.09 10.37
C LEU A 105 5.54 9.49 10.50
N THR A 106 4.29 9.60 10.92
CA THR A 106 3.62 10.86 11.23
C THR A 106 4.37 11.62 12.33
N SER A 107 4.74 10.94 13.42
CA SER A 107 5.48 11.54 14.54
C SER A 107 6.85 12.06 14.10
N ILE A 108 7.59 11.31 13.28
CA ILE A 108 8.89 11.70 12.75
C ILE A 108 8.73 12.98 11.89
N SER A 109 7.77 12.98 10.97
CA SER A 109 7.53 14.11 10.07
C SER A 109 7.07 15.35 10.83
N SER A 110 6.17 15.20 11.80
CA SER A 110 5.69 16.28 12.64
C SER A 110 6.79 16.88 13.51
N LYS A 111 7.59 16.05 14.17
CA LYS A 111 8.74 16.50 14.95
C LYS A 111 9.76 17.25 14.09
N PHE A 112 10.03 16.76 12.88
CA PHE A 112 10.93 17.44 11.96
C PHE A 112 10.38 18.80 11.49
N TRP A 113 9.09 18.91 11.22
CA TRP A 113 8.44 20.16 10.84
C TRP A 113 8.55 21.23 11.94
N TRP A 114 8.26 20.82 13.18
CA TRP A 114 8.23 21.72 14.34
C TRP A 114 9.59 21.88 15.02
N ALA A 115 10.65 21.17 14.58
CA ALA A 115 11.96 21.27 15.19
C ALA A 115 12.44 22.73 15.28
N ALA A 116 13.02 23.09 16.42
CA ALA A 116 13.70 24.36 16.60
C ALA A 116 15.08 24.34 15.94
N THR A 117 15.59 25.53 15.62
CA THR A 117 16.95 25.69 15.10
C THR A 117 17.99 25.42 16.19
N HIS A 118 17.64 25.59 17.47
CA HIS A 118 18.54 25.51 18.62
C HIS A 118 18.09 24.49 19.69
N GLY A 119 17.44 23.39 19.30
CA GLY A 119 17.22 22.27 20.24
C GLY A 119 16.04 22.40 21.21
N GLU A 120 15.32 23.51 21.24
CA GLU A 120 14.15 23.70 22.11
C GLU A 120 12.93 22.89 21.61
N HIS A 121 12.15 22.36 22.56
CA HIS A 121 10.86 21.75 22.25
C HIS A 121 9.87 22.83 21.83
N LYS A 122 9.48 22.86 20.55
CA LYS A 122 8.44 23.77 20.06
C LYS A 122 7.05 23.18 20.20
N VAL A 123 6.11 24.03 20.55
CA VAL A 123 4.68 23.72 20.57
C VAL A 123 4.21 23.41 19.15
N HIS A 124 3.45 22.34 19.00
CA HIS A 124 2.79 21.99 17.74
C HIS A 124 1.48 22.78 17.64
N TRP A 125 1.51 23.94 17.00
CA TRP A 125 0.37 24.85 16.88
C TRP A 125 -0.82 24.28 16.11
N ILE A 126 -0.56 23.39 15.17
CA ILE A 126 -1.58 22.81 14.29
C ILE A 126 -1.39 21.30 14.30
N SER A 127 -2.50 20.56 14.39
CA SER A 127 -2.46 19.10 14.32
C SER A 127 -1.94 18.63 12.95
N TRP A 128 -1.23 17.51 12.93
CA TRP A 128 -0.71 16.94 11.67
C TRP A 128 -1.82 16.67 10.68
N GLN A 129 -2.98 16.23 11.16
CA GLN A 129 -4.14 15.93 10.32
C GLN A 129 -4.63 17.17 9.57
N LYS A 130 -4.70 18.33 10.20
CA LYS A 130 -5.01 19.60 9.52
C LYS A 130 -3.94 19.98 8.49
N MET A 131 -2.67 19.67 8.77
CA MET A 131 -1.58 19.91 7.82
C MET A 131 -1.63 18.98 6.60
N CYS A 132 -2.28 17.81 6.71
CA CYS A 132 -2.51 16.90 5.59
C CYS A 132 -3.60 17.40 4.62
N ALA A 133 -4.48 18.30 5.04
CA ALA A 133 -5.48 18.92 4.16
C ALA A 133 -4.81 19.62 2.97
N SER A 134 -5.56 19.79 1.89
CA SER A 134 -5.06 20.46 0.69
C SER A 134 -4.69 21.93 0.97
N LYS A 135 -3.80 22.50 0.17
CA LYS A 135 -3.44 23.94 0.30
C LYS A 135 -4.66 24.85 0.10
N ARG A 136 -5.66 24.43 -0.70
CA ARG A 136 -6.91 25.17 -0.90
C ARG A 136 -7.78 25.21 0.35
N GLU A 137 -7.65 24.21 1.22
CA GLU A 137 -8.36 24.07 2.49
C GLU A 137 -7.54 24.57 3.69
N GLY A 138 -6.45 25.30 3.43
CA GLY A 138 -5.57 25.84 4.49
C GLY A 138 -4.56 24.86 5.06
N GLY A 139 -4.42 23.67 4.50
CA GLY A 139 -3.38 22.70 4.87
C GLY A 139 -2.07 22.91 4.12
N MET A 140 -1.12 21.99 4.35
CA MET A 140 0.18 21.96 3.66
C MET A 140 0.22 20.92 2.55
N GLY A 141 -0.81 20.08 2.42
CA GLY A 141 -0.88 18.96 1.50
C GLY A 141 0.15 17.87 1.82
N PHE A 142 0.45 17.64 3.08
CA PHE A 142 1.22 16.47 3.50
C PHE A 142 0.35 15.21 3.35
N ARG A 143 0.98 14.08 3.07
CA ARG A 143 0.26 12.81 2.92
C ARG A 143 0.02 12.19 4.30
N ASP A 144 -1.21 11.74 4.53
CA ASP A 144 -1.50 10.84 5.65
C ASP A 144 -0.98 9.44 5.28
N PRO A 145 -0.11 8.82 6.11
CA PRO A 145 0.50 7.54 5.77
C PRO A 145 -0.49 6.38 5.66
N GLU A 146 -1.58 6.36 6.44
CA GLU A 146 -2.58 5.29 6.39
C GLU A 146 -3.39 5.38 5.09
N ALA A 147 -3.92 6.56 4.78
CA ALA A 147 -4.68 6.79 3.55
C ALA A 147 -3.81 6.62 2.30
N PHE A 148 -2.56 7.08 2.34
CA PHE A 148 -1.63 6.93 1.23
C PHE A 148 -1.26 5.48 0.98
N ASN A 149 -1.04 4.66 2.03
CA ASN A 149 -0.80 3.24 1.89
C ASN A 149 -2.00 2.53 1.27
N GLN A 150 -3.23 2.85 1.71
CA GLN A 150 -4.44 2.27 1.12
C GLN A 150 -4.59 2.64 -0.36
N ALA A 151 -4.31 3.88 -0.73
CA ALA A 151 -4.37 4.34 -2.13
C ALA A 151 -3.35 3.62 -3.02
N LEU A 152 -2.12 3.39 -2.53
CA LEU A 152 -1.10 2.64 -3.27
C LEU A 152 -1.49 1.17 -3.46
N LEU A 153 -2.07 0.54 -2.44
CA LEU A 153 -2.58 -0.82 -2.53
C LEU A 153 -3.84 -0.92 -3.41
N ALA A 154 -4.68 0.11 -3.40
CA ALA A 154 -5.81 0.21 -4.32
C ALA A 154 -5.34 0.29 -5.79
N LYS A 155 -4.23 0.99 -6.05
CA LYS A 155 -3.61 0.99 -7.39
C LYS A 155 -3.18 -0.41 -7.83
N GLN A 156 -2.63 -1.23 -6.91
CA GLN A 156 -2.28 -2.62 -7.22
C GLN A 156 -3.55 -3.45 -7.49
N ALA A 157 -4.58 -3.28 -6.67
CA ALA A 157 -5.86 -3.93 -6.87
C ALA A 157 -6.51 -3.52 -8.20
N TRP A 158 -6.42 -2.25 -8.60
CA TRP A 158 -6.87 -1.77 -9.91
C TRP A 158 -6.12 -2.47 -11.06
N GLN A 159 -4.81 -2.64 -10.95
CA GLN A 159 -4.03 -3.32 -11.98
C GLN A 159 -4.47 -4.78 -12.22
N LEU A 160 -4.97 -5.46 -11.19
CA LEU A 160 -5.51 -6.82 -11.34
C LEU A 160 -6.85 -6.83 -12.10
N LEU A 161 -7.65 -5.77 -11.98
CA LEU A 161 -8.90 -5.61 -12.73
C LEU A 161 -8.64 -5.18 -14.18
N ASP A 162 -7.74 -4.22 -14.35
CA ASP A 162 -7.46 -3.59 -15.65
C ASP A 162 -6.65 -4.52 -16.58
N ASN A 163 -5.76 -5.35 -16.00
CA ASN A 163 -4.90 -6.27 -16.73
C ASN A 163 -5.01 -7.72 -16.22
N PRO A 164 -6.16 -8.39 -16.44
CA PRO A 164 -6.41 -9.74 -15.93
C PRO A 164 -5.48 -10.81 -16.54
N GLU A 165 -4.92 -10.56 -17.73
CA GLU A 165 -4.00 -11.46 -18.43
C GLU A 165 -2.54 -11.31 -17.96
N SER A 166 -2.22 -10.35 -17.11
CA SER A 166 -0.88 -10.20 -16.54
C SER A 166 -0.49 -11.44 -15.72
N LEU A 167 0.79 -11.80 -15.73
CA LEU A 167 1.29 -12.95 -14.96
C LEU A 167 0.89 -12.86 -13.48
N CYS A 168 0.97 -11.68 -12.89
CA CYS A 168 0.59 -11.45 -11.51
C CYS A 168 -0.92 -11.72 -11.28
N ALA A 169 -1.80 -11.21 -12.14
CA ALA A 169 -3.24 -11.42 -12.04
C ALA A 169 -3.60 -12.91 -12.21
N ARG A 170 -3.00 -13.59 -13.19
CA ARG A 170 -3.21 -15.03 -13.43
C ARG A 170 -2.80 -15.87 -12.22
N VAL A 171 -1.59 -15.65 -11.68
CA VAL A 171 -1.10 -16.38 -10.50
C VAL A 171 -1.97 -16.14 -9.27
N LEU A 172 -2.40 -14.90 -9.04
CA LEU A 172 -3.27 -14.58 -7.92
C LEU A 172 -4.68 -15.14 -8.10
N LYS A 173 -5.22 -15.13 -9.33
CA LYS A 173 -6.51 -15.73 -9.66
C LYS A 173 -6.52 -17.23 -9.36
N GLU A 174 -5.55 -17.97 -9.90
CA GLU A 174 -5.41 -19.42 -9.68
C GLU A 174 -5.28 -19.78 -8.19
N ARG A 175 -4.70 -18.91 -7.40
CA ARG A 175 -4.45 -19.19 -5.97
C ARG A 175 -5.61 -18.78 -5.05
N TYR A 176 -6.32 -17.68 -5.36
CA TYR A 176 -7.19 -17.04 -4.37
C TYR A 176 -8.64 -16.81 -4.81
N PHE A 177 -8.94 -16.80 -6.12
CA PHE A 177 -10.29 -16.49 -6.61
C PHE A 177 -10.60 -17.14 -7.96
N GLN A 178 -10.37 -18.45 -8.08
CA GLN A 178 -10.58 -19.23 -9.32
C GLN A 178 -12.00 -19.12 -9.85
N GLU A 179 -12.99 -19.22 -8.96
CA GLU A 179 -14.41 -19.30 -9.29
C GLU A 179 -15.17 -17.98 -9.17
N THR A 180 -14.55 -16.94 -8.59
CA THR A 180 -15.21 -15.66 -8.31
C THR A 180 -14.52 -14.51 -9.02
N GLY A 181 -15.20 -13.37 -9.15
CA GLY A 181 -14.56 -12.13 -9.57
C GLY A 181 -13.63 -11.60 -8.47
N PHE A 182 -12.60 -10.83 -8.87
CA PHE A 182 -11.65 -10.22 -7.93
C PHE A 182 -12.35 -9.34 -6.88
N LEU A 183 -13.42 -8.62 -7.27
CA LEU A 183 -14.15 -7.75 -6.35
C LEU A 183 -14.90 -8.53 -5.26
N ASP A 184 -15.29 -9.78 -5.54
CA ASP A 184 -16.03 -10.64 -4.62
C ASP A 184 -15.14 -11.64 -3.90
N ALA A 185 -13.84 -11.69 -4.25
CA ALA A 185 -12.88 -12.59 -3.65
C ALA A 185 -12.80 -12.41 -2.12
N THR A 186 -12.57 -13.50 -1.41
CA THR A 186 -12.41 -13.52 0.05
C THR A 186 -10.94 -13.53 0.48
N CYS A 187 -10.67 -13.21 1.74
CA CYS A 187 -9.34 -13.31 2.35
C CYS A 187 -9.37 -14.36 3.48
N PRO A 188 -9.12 -15.66 3.17
CA PRO A 188 -9.08 -16.72 4.18
C PRO A 188 -7.97 -16.51 5.21
N LYS A 189 -8.10 -17.15 6.40
CA LYS A 189 -7.16 -16.97 7.52
C LYS A 189 -5.70 -17.34 7.22
N ASN A 190 -5.44 -18.26 6.29
CA ASN A 190 -4.10 -18.76 5.93
C ASN A 190 -3.54 -18.14 4.65
N THR A 191 -3.92 -16.92 4.35
CA THR A 191 -3.55 -16.22 3.13
C THR A 191 -2.24 -15.45 3.30
N SER A 192 -1.51 -15.22 2.20
CA SER A 192 -0.30 -14.41 2.23
C SER A 192 -0.61 -12.97 2.65
N TYR A 193 0.34 -12.34 3.36
CA TYR A 193 0.18 -10.95 3.79
C TYR A 193 0.04 -9.97 2.63
N THR A 194 0.70 -10.28 1.51
CA THR A 194 0.57 -9.50 0.26
C THR A 194 -0.87 -9.51 -0.26
N TRP A 195 -1.51 -10.69 -0.30
CA TRP A 195 -2.90 -10.77 -0.72
C TRP A 195 -3.84 -9.98 0.20
N CYS A 196 -3.71 -10.16 1.53
CA CYS A 196 -4.49 -9.37 2.48
C CYS A 196 -4.27 -7.86 2.30
N SER A 197 -3.05 -7.44 1.94
CA SER A 197 -2.75 -6.03 1.67
C SER A 197 -3.47 -5.53 0.41
N ILE A 198 -3.49 -6.32 -0.66
CA ILE A 198 -4.24 -5.99 -1.88
C ILE A 198 -5.73 -5.89 -1.59
N MET A 199 -6.27 -6.83 -0.78
CA MET A 199 -7.68 -6.82 -0.37
C MET A 199 -8.05 -5.59 0.45
N PHE A 200 -7.14 -5.10 1.30
CA PHE A 200 -7.32 -3.82 2.00
C PHE A 200 -7.40 -2.64 1.03
N GLY A 201 -6.58 -2.65 -0.04
CA GLY A 201 -6.67 -1.65 -1.11
C GLY A 201 -7.95 -1.75 -1.92
N ARG A 202 -8.43 -2.98 -2.21
CA ARG A 202 -9.67 -3.24 -2.93
C ARG A 202 -10.89 -2.56 -2.29
N GLU A 203 -10.95 -2.49 -0.97
CA GLU A 203 -12.09 -1.85 -0.29
C GLU A 203 -12.23 -0.37 -0.66
N LEU A 204 -11.12 0.33 -0.93
CA LEU A 204 -11.15 1.69 -1.47
C LEU A 204 -11.69 1.72 -2.91
N LEU A 205 -11.33 0.74 -3.74
CA LEU A 205 -11.86 0.64 -5.10
C LEU A 205 -13.36 0.42 -5.11
N LYS A 206 -13.89 -0.45 -4.26
CA LYS A 206 -15.34 -0.71 -4.18
C LYS A 206 -16.17 0.56 -3.93
N VAL A 207 -15.58 1.52 -3.22
CA VAL A 207 -16.24 2.81 -2.94
C VAL A 207 -16.10 3.80 -4.11
N GLY A 208 -15.00 3.71 -4.85
CA GLY A 208 -14.64 4.69 -5.89
C GLY A 208 -14.84 4.25 -7.33
N LEU A 209 -15.12 2.95 -7.56
CA LEU A 209 -15.36 2.44 -8.91
C LEU A 209 -16.71 2.92 -9.45
N VAL A 210 -16.66 3.48 -10.64
CA VAL A 210 -17.84 3.90 -11.40
C VAL A 210 -17.65 3.41 -12.84
N TRP A 211 -18.70 2.87 -13.42
CA TRP A 211 -18.70 2.46 -14.80
C TRP A 211 -18.58 3.69 -15.72
N CYS A 212 -17.63 3.64 -16.64
CA CYS A 212 -17.59 4.55 -17.77
C CYS A 212 -18.40 3.95 -18.90
N ILE A 213 -19.52 4.57 -19.21
CA ILE A 213 -20.50 4.03 -20.17
C ILE A 213 -19.99 4.30 -21.58
N GLY A 214 -19.80 3.23 -22.37
CA GLY A 214 -19.62 3.33 -23.82
C GLY A 214 -20.97 3.29 -24.54
N ASP A 215 -21.32 2.14 -25.13
CA ASP A 215 -22.63 1.93 -25.78
C ASP A 215 -23.73 1.52 -24.79
N GLY A 216 -23.43 1.32 -23.53
CA GLY A 216 -24.37 0.95 -22.46
C GLY A 216 -24.86 -0.51 -22.48
N SER A 217 -24.39 -1.32 -23.44
CA SER A 217 -24.89 -2.70 -23.63
C SER A 217 -24.50 -3.65 -22.48
N THR A 218 -23.38 -3.39 -21.82
CA THR A 218 -22.84 -4.23 -20.73
C THR A 218 -23.21 -3.76 -19.33
N VAL A 219 -23.67 -2.52 -19.17
CA VAL A 219 -23.91 -1.90 -17.86
C VAL A 219 -25.36 -2.13 -17.43
N ASP A 220 -25.55 -2.70 -16.24
CA ASP A 220 -26.87 -2.89 -15.63
C ASP A 220 -27.30 -1.63 -14.89
N VAL A 221 -28.51 -1.13 -15.22
CA VAL A 221 -29.06 0.13 -14.68
C VAL A 221 -29.18 0.11 -13.15
N TRP A 222 -29.51 -1.06 -12.60
CA TRP A 222 -29.88 -1.21 -11.20
C TRP A 222 -28.80 -1.82 -10.32
N ALA A 223 -27.94 -2.67 -10.93
CA ALA A 223 -26.89 -3.37 -10.22
C ALA A 223 -25.57 -2.58 -10.22
N ASP A 224 -25.24 -1.94 -11.33
CA ASP A 224 -23.95 -1.27 -11.51
C ASP A 224 -23.96 0.18 -11.03
N VAL A 225 -22.81 0.66 -10.59
CA VAL A 225 -22.59 2.06 -10.19
C VAL A 225 -22.12 2.83 -11.41
N TRP A 226 -23.03 3.56 -12.05
CA TRP A 226 -22.75 4.33 -13.27
C TRP A 226 -23.07 5.83 -13.16
N ILE A 227 -23.80 6.25 -12.13
CA ILE A 227 -24.11 7.66 -11.86
C ILE A 227 -23.14 8.22 -10.81
N THR A 228 -22.40 9.26 -11.15
CA THR A 228 -21.42 9.93 -10.27
C THR A 228 -22.00 11.06 -9.43
N ILE A 229 -23.28 11.43 -9.64
CA ILE A 229 -23.89 12.59 -8.99
C ILE A 229 -24.29 12.28 -7.56
N ALA A 230 -23.59 12.92 -6.62
CA ALA A 230 -23.92 13.13 -5.21
C ALA A 230 -24.74 12.05 -4.51
N LYS A 231 -24.07 11.14 -3.81
CA LYS A 231 -24.62 10.24 -2.77
C LYS A 231 -25.62 9.16 -3.18
N SER A 232 -26.14 9.14 -4.38
CA SER A 232 -27.01 8.07 -4.87
C SER A 232 -26.39 7.48 -6.14
N THR A 233 -25.96 6.25 -6.04
CA THR A 233 -25.36 5.49 -7.16
C THR A 233 -26.41 4.81 -8.02
N LYS A 234 -27.70 5.01 -7.70
CA LYS A 234 -28.84 4.41 -8.39
C LYS A 234 -29.69 5.50 -9.02
N PRO A 235 -30.33 5.22 -10.17
CA PRO A 235 -31.26 6.17 -10.79
C PRO A 235 -32.39 6.52 -9.83
N PRO A 236 -32.95 7.75 -9.88
CA PRO A 236 -34.07 8.13 -9.10
C PRO A 236 -35.27 7.23 -9.44
N GLY A 237 -36.06 6.85 -8.43
CA GLY A 237 -37.06 5.77 -8.44
C GLY A 237 -38.28 5.91 -9.38
N THR A 238 -38.20 6.69 -10.44
CA THR A 238 -39.26 6.89 -11.46
C THR A 238 -39.13 5.95 -12.67
N LEU A 239 -38.02 5.18 -12.78
CA LEU A 239 -37.86 4.21 -13.86
C LEU A 239 -38.47 2.87 -13.49
N ASP A 240 -39.29 2.35 -14.37
CA ASP A 240 -39.96 1.05 -14.18
C ASP A 240 -38.93 -0.10 -14.35
N ARG A 241 -38.74 -0.88 -13.27
CA ARG A 241 -37.79 -2.00 -13.23
C ARG A 241 -38.10 -3.12 -14.22
N THR A 242 -39.30 -3.20 -14.69
CA THR A 242 -39.76 -4.31 -15.55
C THR A 242 -39.30 -4.17 -16.99
N ASN A 243 -39.06 -2.95 -17.45
CA ASN A 243 -38.77 -2.67 -18.87
C ASN A 243 -37.34 -2.17 -19.15
N VAL A 244 -36.55 -1.80 -18.14
CA VAL A 244 -35.22 -1.22 -18.30
C VAL A 244 -34.19 -2.00 -17.49
N SER A 245 -33.37 -2.81 -18.16
CA SER A 245 -32.31 -3.58 -17.53
C SER A 245 -30.90 -3.09 -17.91
N LYS A 246 -30.75 -2.48 -19.07
CA LYS A 246 -29.46 -1.98 -19.58
C LYS A 246 -29.48 -0.48 -19.83
N VAL A 247 -28.30 0.18 -19.69
CA VAL A 247 -28.20 1.64 -19.84
C VAL A 247 -28.55 2.09 -21.24
N TRP A 248 -28.25 1.34 -22.30
CA TRP A 248 -28.60 1.66 -23.68
C TRP A 248 -30.13 1.78 -23.90
N SER A 249 -30.96 1.19 -23.03
CA SER A 249 -32.41 1.29 -23.10
C SER A 249 -32.96 2.63 -22.59
N ILE A 250 -32.09 3.49 -22.03
CA ILE A 250 -32.47 4.81 -21.46
C ILE A 250 -32.03 5.94 -22.41
N CYS A 251 -31.03 5.70 -23.26
CA CYS A 251 -30.56 6.62 -24.28
C CYS A 251 -31.30 6.35 -25.58
#